data_62bd53f032b79defb4372705fac4b2e2
#
_entry.id   62bd53f032b79defb4372705fac4b2e2
#
_cell.length_a   1.000
_cell.length_b   1.000
_cell.length_c   1.000
_cell.angle_alpha   90.00
_cell.angle_beta   90.00
_cell.angle_gamma   90.00
#
_symmetry.space_group_name_H-M   'P 1'
#
loop_
_entity.id
_entity.type
_entity.pdbx_description
1 polymer ?
#
loop_
_entity_poly.entity_id
_entity_poly.type
_entity_poly.pdbx_seq_one_letter_code
_entity_poly.pdbx_strand_id
1 'polypeptide(L)'
;MKKRVALILALVLALLLGGCADNFLASVPNPVATITMSDGKTLRFELYLQDAPNTVANFVELANSGFYDGLEVFRVVPGALVQTGDPKNDGTGGAGYTIQGEFSANGIGNAVSHVRGTISMSRQSKYDTASSQFFILVSNVPEYDGQYAAFGRAMDQDSLNALDELAGVPVDGSFVPVGSKPKIATIRVETYGYSYEAAKILPPEEDAA
;
A
#
# COMPACT_ATOMS: atom_id res chain seq x y z
N MET A 1 10.83 -12.31 -25.06
CA MET A 1 11.74 -11.37 -24.39
C MET A 1 11.69 -9.93 -24.95
N LYS A 2 11.57 -9.70 -26.29
CA LYS A 2 11.61 -8.33 -26.88
C LYS A 2 10.41 -7.44 -26.56
N LYS A 3 9.22 -7.98 -26.24
CA LYS A 3 8.02 -7.17 -25.89
C LYS A 3 8.03 -6.56 -24.46
N ARG A 4 8.77 -7.18 -23.51
CA ARG A 4 8.84 -6.69 -22.12
C ARG A 4 9.72 -5.46 -21.95
N VAL A 5 10.81 -5.36 -22.73
CA VAL A 5 11.74 -4.20 -22.67
C VAL A 5 11.11 -2.92 -23.25
N ALA A 6 10.26 -3.05 -24.29
CA ALA A 6 9.59 -1.91 -24.90
C ALA A 6 8.53 -1.27 -23.98
N LEU A 7 7.92 -2.02 -23.06
CA LEU A 7 6.88 -1.54 -22.16
C LEU A 7 7.44 -0.71 -21.00
N ILE A 8 8.61 -1.11 -20.46
CA ILE A 8 9.29 -0.37 -19.39
C ILE A 8 9.72 1.03 -19.87
N LEU A 9 10.22 1.12 -21.10
CA LEU A 9 10.63 2.40 -21.71
C LEU A 9 9.42 3.33 -21.94
N ALA A 10 8.25 2.77 -22.26
CA ALA A 10 7.03 3.54 -22.47
C ALA A 10 6.48 4.15 -21.17
N LEU A 11 6.56 3.43 -20.03
CA LEU A 11 6.08 3.95 -18.73
C LEU A 11 6.95 5.12 -18.23
N VAL A 12 8.26 5.00 -18.33
CA VAL A 12 9.22 6.08 -17.95
C VAL A 12 9.10 7.28 -18.88
N LEU A 13 8.87 7.07 -20.17
CA LEU A 13 8.73 8.16 -21.14
C LEU A 13 7.36 8.86 -21.04
N ALA A 14 6.30 8.16 -20.65
CA ALA A 14 4.96 8.73 -20.46
C ALA A 14 4.89 9.68 -19.24
N LEU A 15 5.66 9.42 -18.18
CA LEU A 15 5.79 10.32 -17.02
C LEU A 15 6.46 11.65 -17.38
N LEU A 16 7.21 11.75 -18.49
CA LEU A 16 7.88 12.97 -18.96
C LEU A 16 7.05 13.81 -19.93
N LEU A 17 5.91 13.29 -20.45
CA LEU A 17 5.06 13.93 -21.44
C LEU A 17 3.62 14.01 -20.93
N GLY A 18 3.36 14.85 -19.94
CA GLY A 18 2.16 14.95 -19.12
C GLY A 18 0.76 14.88 -19.78
N GLY A 19 0.62 14.70 -21.06
CA GLY A 19 -0.66 14.53 -21.75
C GLY A 19 -0.92 13.13 -22.33
N CYS A 20 0.12 12.29 -22.45
CA CYS A 20 -0.02 10.91 -22.95
C CYS A 20 -0.07 9.85 -21.82
N ALA A 21 0.40 10.22 -20.63
CA ALA A 21 0.43 9.31 -19.49
C ALA A 21 -0.97 8.96 -18.97
N ASP A 22 -1.85 9.96 -18.87
CA ASP A 22 -3.21 9.78 -18.34
C ASP A 22 -4.04 8.82 -19.21
N ASN A 23 -3.91 8.91 -20.55
CA ASN A 23 -4.61 8.02 -21.47
C ASN A 23 -4.06 6.58 -21.44
N PHE A 24 -2.77 6.40 -21.16
CA PHE A 24 -2.17 5.08 -21.06
C PHE A 24 -2.58 4.39 -19.76
N LEU A 25 -2.46 5.06 -18.61
CA LEU A 25 -2.89 4.51 -17.32
C LEU A 25 -4.38 4.17 -17.28
N ALA A 26 -5.22 4.97 -17.97
CA ALA A 26 -6.65 4.69 -18.11
C ALA A 26 -6.97 3.40 -18.89
N SER A 27 -6.03 2.90 -19.70
CA SER A 27 -6.18 1.64 -20.46
C SER A 27 -5.64 0.41 -19.73
N VAL A 28 -4.88 0.60 -18.64
CA VAL A 28 -4.33 -0.49 -17.82
C VAL A 28 -5.37 -0.90 -16.78
N PRO A 29 -5.74 -2.18 -16.68
CA PRO A 29 -6.65 -2.62 -15.64
C PRO A 29 -6.01 -2.40 -14.26
N ASN A 30 -6.82 -2.01 -13.30
CA ASN A 30 -6.37 -1.90 -11.92
C ASN A 30 -5.85 -3.25 -11.41
N PRO A 31 -4.65 -3.30 -10.83
CA PRO A 31 -4.14 -4.54 -10.25
C PRO A 31 -4.98 -4.98 -9.06
N VAL A 32 -5.01 -6.30 -8.83
CA VAL A 32 -5.74 -6.88 -7.71
C VAL A 32 -4.78 -7.52 -6.72
N ALA A 33 -4.75 -6.99 -5.51
CA ALA A 33 -3.98 -7.54 -4.40
C ALA A 33 -4.80 -8.59 -3.65
N THR A 34 -4.17 -9.71 -3.30
CA THR A 34 -4.69 -10.71 -2.37
C THR A 34 -3.75 -10.82 -1.18
N ILE A 35 -4.23 -10.44 0.00
CA ILE A 35 -3.57 -10.64 1.29
C ILE A 35 -4.11 -11.94 1.85
N THR A 36 -3.25 -12.94 2.03
CA THR A 36 -3.57 -14.19 2.70
C THR A 36 -3.00 -14.17 4.11
N MET A 37 -3.84 -14.34 5.11
CA MET A 37 -3.44 -14.41 6.51
C MET A 37 -3.00 -15.82 6.88
N SER A 38 -2.21 -15.97 7.95
CA SER A 38 -1.70 -17.28 8.40
C SER A 38 -2.79 -18.23 8.92
N ASP A 39 -3.98 -17.72 9.23
CA ASP A 39 -5.17 -18.51 9.57
C ASP A 39 -6.00 -18.95 8.35
N GLY A 40 -5.54 -18.61 7.13
CA GLY A 40 -6.17 -18.96 5.87
C GLY A 40 -7.19 -17.96 5.35
N LYS A 41 -7.51 -16.91 6.11
CA LYS A 41 -8.40 -15.84 5.63
C LYS A 41 -7.73 -15.04 4.53
N THR A 42 -8.55 -14.48 3.63
CA THR A 42 -8.09 -13.65 2.52
C THR A 42 -8.81 -12.31 2.50
N LEU A 43 -8.06 -11.27 2.14
CA LEU A 43 -8.60 -9.94 1.84
C LEU A 43 -8.15 -9.56 0.44
N ARG A 44 -9.10 -9.14 -0.40
CA ARG A 44 -8.85 -8.76 -1.79
C ARG A 44 -9.09 -7.27 -1.98
N PHE A 45 -8.17 -6.61 -2.68
CA PHE A 45 -8.21 -5.17 -2.92
C PHE A 45 -8.01 -4.87 -4.39
N GLU A 46 -8.86 -4.03 -4.95
CA GLU A 46 -8.57 -3.35 -6.21
C GLU A 46 -7.65 -2.16 -5.91
N LEU A 47 -6.53 -2.05 -6.65
CA LEU A 47 -5.55 -0.98 -6.45
C LEU A 47 -5.73 0.11 -7.52
N TYR A 48 -5.93 1.35 -7.12
CA TYR A 48 -6.30 2.47 -7.99
C TYR A 48 -5.07 3.12 -8.60
N LEU A 49 -4.63 2.57 -9.74
CA LEU A 49 -3.41 2.97 -10.44
C LEU A 49 -3.44 4.44 -10.90
N GLN A 50 -4.61 4.99 -11.20
CA GLN A 50 -4.74 6.36 -11.68
C GLN A 50 -4.64 7.40 -10.56
N ASP A 51 -5.06 7.05 -9.34
CA ASP A 51 -5.08 7.96 -8.19
C ASP A 51 -3.74 8.01 -7.45
N ALA A 52 -3.02 6.88 -7.42
CA ALA A 52 -1.75 6.76 -6.70
C ALA A 52 -0.75 5.83 -7.44
N PRO A 53 -0.30 6.20 -8.65
CA PRO A 53 0.47 5.31 -9.52
C PRO A 53 1.79 4.86 -8.90
N ASN A 54 2.55 5.74 -8.24
CA ASN A 54 3.82 5.38 -7.61
C ASN A 54 3.62 4.54 -6.35
N THR A 55 2.60 4.83 -5.56
CA THR A 55 2.22 4.06 -4.37
C THR A 55 1.79 2.64 -4.76
N VAL A 56 0.96 2.50 -5.80
CA VAL A 56 0.56 1.20 -6.34
C VAL A 56 1.79 0.44 -6.85
N ALA A 57 2.67 1.08 -7.62
CA ALA A 57 3.89 0.45 -8.13
C ALA A 57 4.78 -0.07 -6.99
N ASN A 58 5.01 0.76 -5.95
CA ASN A 58 5.76 0.37 -4.76
C ASN A 58 5.14 -0.84 -4.03
N PHE A 59 3.84 -0.79 -3.83
CA PHE A 59 3.13 -1.89 -3.15
C PHE A 59 3.20 -3.19 -3.98
N VAL A 60 2.98 -3.13 -5.29
CA VAL A 60 3.07 -4.28 -6.21
C VAL A 60 4.48 -4.89 -6.19
N GLU A 61 5.50 -4.06 -6.28
CA GLU A 61 6.91 -4.49 -6.26
C GLU A 61 7.24 -5.23 -4.97
N LEU A 62 6.91 -4.64 -3.82
CA LEU A 62 7.14 -5.24 -2.50
C LEU A 62 6.31 -6.53 -2.30
N ALA A 63 5.03 -6.53 -2.68
CA ALA A 63 4.16 -7.69 -2.54
C ALA A 63 4.65 -8.88 -3.38
N ASN A 64 4.98 -8.65 -4.66
CA ASN A 64 5.36 -9.72 -5.56
C ASN A 64 6.82 -10.18 -5.35
N SER A 65 7.67 -9.40 -4.67
CA SER A 65 8.97 -9.86 -4.20
C SER A 65 8.90 -10.70 -2.92
N GLY A 66 7.73 -10.77 -2.26
CA GLY A 66 7.57 -11.49 -1.00
C GLY A 66 7.98 -10.70 0.24
N PHE A 67 8.20 -9.38 0.11
CA PHE A 67 8.61 -8.52 1.23
C PHE A 67 7.67 -8.58 2.43
N TYR A 68 6.36 -8.72 2.18
CA TYR A 68 5.34 -8.74 3.23
C TYR A 68 5.11 -10.12 3.86
N ASP A 69 5.72 -11.19 3.33
CA ASP A 69 5.47 -12.55 3.80
C ASP A 69 5.98 -12.74 5.23
N GLY A 70 5.12 -13.21 6.11
CA GLY A 70 5.40 -13.43 7.52
C GLY A 70 5.31 -12.21 8.43
N LEU A 71 5.05 -11.00 7.89
CA LEU A 71 4.93 -9.79 8.71
C LEU A 71 3.67 -9.80 9.57
N GLU A 72 3.74 -9.14 10.73
CA GLU A 72 2.65 -9.05 11.68
C GLU A 72 1.75 -7.85 11.40
N VAL A 73 0.48 -7.96 11.78
CA VAL A 73 -0.36 -6.80 12.06
C VAL A 73 0.10 -6.26 13.42
N PHE A 74 0.95 -5.25 13.40
CA PHE A 74 1.61 -4.76 14.61
C PHE A 74 0.80 -3.70 15.37
N ARG A 75 -0.22 -3.11 14.72
CA ARG A 75 -1.07 -2.10 15.33
C ARG A 75 -2.53 -2.27 14.88
N VAL A 76 -3.45 -2.26 15.84
CA VAL A 76 -4.90 -2.26 15.60
C VAL A 76 -5.51 -1.16 16.44
N VAL A 77 -6.13 -0.17 15.78
CA VAL A 77 -6.92 0.87 16.46
C VAL A 77 -8.39 0.46 16.36
N PRO A 78 -9.01 0.01 17.47
CA PRO A 78 -10.38 -0.47 17.44
C PRO A 78 -11.35 0.57 16.86
N GLY A 79 -12.18 0.13 15.91
CA GLY A 79 -13.14 0.99 15.23
C GLY A 79 -12.55 1.97 14.21
N ALA A 80 -11.22 1.96 13.96
CA ALA A 80 -10.58 2.85 13.01
C ALA A 80 -9.79 2.11 11.92
N LEU A 81 -8.70 1.41 12.29
CA LEU A 81 -7.81 0.80 11.31
C LEU A 81 -7.01 -0.40 11.85
N VAL A 82 -6.49 -1.20 10.92
CA VAL A 82 -5.40 -2.16 11.16
C VAL A 82 -4.17 -1.75 10.35
N GLN A 83 -2.96 -1.86 10.92
CA GLN A 83 -1.70 -1.41 10.30
C GLN A 83 -0.67 -2.54 10.31
N THR A 84 0.04 -2.68 9.19
CA THR A 84 1.04 -3.71 8.93
C THR A 84 2.11 -3.22 7.95
N GLY A 85 2.94 -4.12 7.42
CA GLY A 85 3.97 -3.80 6.40
C GLY A 85 5.28 -3.31 6.98
N ASP A 86 5.49 -3.46 8.28
CA ASP A 86 6.74 -3.14 8.96
C ASP A 86 7.58 -4.41 9.18
N PRO A 87 8.79 -4.53 8.58
CA PRO A 87 9.66 -5.69 8.81
C PRO A 87 10.18 -5.83 10.24
N LYS A 88 10.12 -4.76 11.05
CA LYS A 88 10.48 -4.79 12.47
C LYS A 88 9.31 -5.07 13.40
N ASN A 89 8.07 -4.93 12.90
CA ASN A 89 6.82 -5.10 13.66
C ASN A 89 6.70 -4.18 14.90
N ASP A 90 7.33 -3.01 14.89
CA ASP A 90 7.33 -2.02 15.97
C ASP A 90 6.94 -0.59 15.53
N GLY A 91 6.64 -0.40 14.25
CA GLY A 91 6.27 0.88 13.64
C GLY A 91 7.47 1.69 13.11
N THR A 92 8.72 1.22 13.28
CA THR A 92 9.93 1.96 12.89
C THR A 92 10.59 1.46 11.62
N GLY A 93 10.19 0.30 11.10
CA GLY A 93 10.78 -0.33 9.92
C GLY A 93 10.18 0.16 8.61
N GLY A 94 10.86 -0.21 7.51
CA GLY A 94 10.46 0.09 6.15
C GLY A 94 11.31 -0.67 5.14
N ALA A 95 11.13 -0.37 3.86
CA ALA A 95 11.83 -1.04 2.76
C ALA A 95 13.25 -0.52 2.49
N GLY A 96 13.78 0.36 3.35
CA GLY A 96 15.12 0.96 3.17
C GLY A 96 15.14 2.20 2.26
N TYR A 97 13.98 2.65 1.79
CA TYR A 97 13.79 3.87 1.00
C TYR A 97 12.40 4.45 1.31
N THR A 98 12.13 5.64 0.80
CA THR A 98 10.80 6.25 0.86
C THR A 98 10.26 6.54 -0.54
N ILE A 99 8.98 6.87 -0.62
CA ILE A 99 8.32 7.30 -1.85
C ILE A 99 7.61 8.63 -1.63
N GLN A 100 7.36 9.35 -2.70
CA GLN A 100 6.58 10.57 -2.69
C GLN A 100 5.15 10.29 -2.22
N GLY A 101 4.62 11.14 -1.35
CA GLY A 101 3.26 11.03 -0.86
C GLY A 101 2.25 11.53 -1.90
N GLU A 102 1.42 10.64 -2.44
CA GLU A 102 0.42 10.94 -3.48
C GLU A 102 -0.92 11.32 -2.84
N PHE A 103 -1.01 12.55 -2.34
CA PHE A 103 -2.21 13.15 -1.73
C PHE A 103 -2.21 14.68 -1.84
N SER A 104 -3.38 15.31 -1.74
CA SER A 104 -3.55 16.74 -2.09
C SER A 104 -2.80 17.70 -1.18
N ALA A 105 -2.59 17.41 0.10
CA ALA A 105 -1.74 18.26 0.97
C ALA A 105 -0.26 18.28 0.52
N ASN A 106 0.17 17.30 -0.28
CA ASN A 106 1.50 17.23 -0.90
C ASN A 106 1.50 17.74 -2.37
N GLY A 107 0.42 18.39 -2.81
CA GLY A 107 0.29 18.94 -4.16
C GLY A 107 -0.03 17.89 -5.24
N ILE A 108 -0.34 16.65 -4.88
CA ILE A 108 -0.69 15.58 -5.81
C ILE A 108 -2.16 15.22 -5.65
N GLY A 109 -2.91 15.25 -6.76
CA GLY A 109 -4.32 14.87 -6.74
C GLY A 109 -4.49 13.38 -6.39
N ASN A 110 -5.39 13.11 -5.44
CA ASN A 110 -5.85 11.75 -5.11
C ASN A 110 -7.29 11.87 -4.65
N ALA A 111 -8.21 11.27 -5.41
CA ALA A 111 -9.64 11.38 -5.17
C ALA A 111 -10.22 10.22 -4.34
N VAL A 112 -9.38 9.29 -3.89
CA VAL A 112 -9.83 8.13 -3.12
C VAL A 112 -10.16 8.52 -1.69
N SER A 113 -11.43 8.38 -1.33
CA SER A 113 -11.92 8.67 0.03
C SER A 113 -11.50 7.59 1.03
N HIS A 114 -11.16 8.01 2.24
CA HIS A 114 -10.83 7.14 3.37
C HIS A 114 -12.11 6.62 4.05
N VAL A 115 -12.74 5.63 3.42
CA VAL A 115 -13.91 4.93 3.94
C VAL A 115 -13.57 3.50 4.34
N ARG A 116 -14.50 2.80 5.02
CA ARG A 116 -14.31 1.39 5.39
C ARG A 116 -13.87 0.55 4.19
N GLY A 117 -12.80 -0.24 4.38
CA GLY A 117 -12.17 -1.08 3.36
C GLY A 117 -11.13 -0.37 2.50
N THR A 118 -10.88 0.93 2.68
CA THR A 118 -9.79 1.63 1.98
C THR A 118 -8.43 1.18 2.53
N ILE A 119 -7.50 0.87 1.62
CA ILE A 119 -6.08 0.65 1.91
C ILE A 119 -5.30 1.93 1.58
N SER A 120 -4.43 2.37 2.51
CA SER A 120 -3.70 3.64 2.41
C SER A 120 -2.29 3.52 3.00
N MET A 121 -1.32 4.26 2.47
CA MET A 121 0.06 4.23 2.95
C MET A 121 0.22 4.98 4.26
N SER A 122 0.90 4.33 5.21
CA SER A 122 1.38 4.99 6.41
C SER A 122 2.61 5.84 6.11
N ARG A 123 2.77 6.96 6.83
CA ARG A 123 3.92 7.86 6.74
C ARG A 123 4.27 8.47 8.09
N GLN A 124 5.45 9.05 8.17
CA GLN A 124 5.87 9.87 9.30
C GLN A 124 5.32 11.30 9.16
N SER A 125 5.80 12.25 9.95
CA SER A 125 5.34 13.64 9.94
C SER A 125 5.58 14.36 8.61
N LYS A 126 6.69 14.07 7.92
CA LYS A 126 6.96 14.62 6.58
C LYS A 126 6.18 13.84 5.52
N TYR A 127 5.83 14.51 4.41
CA TYR A 127 4.94 13.97 3.38
C TYR A 127 5.56 12.81 2.58
N ASP A 128 6.85 12.92 2.21
CA ASP A 128 7.55 11.95 1.36
C ASP A 128 8.31 10.90 2.20
N THR A 129 7.64 10.34 3.20
CA THR A 129 8.21 9.36 4.12
C THR A 129 7.48 8.02 4.16
N ALA A 130 6.51 7.82 3.26
CA ALA A 130 5.90 6.52 3.05
C ALA A 130 6.95 5.54 2.53
N SER A 131 6.89 4.27 2.95
CA SER A 131 7.83 3.21 2.56
C SER A 131 7.07 1.91 2.29
N SER A 132 7.03 0.98 3.23
CA SER A 132 6.34 -0.29 3.11
C SER A 132 5.09 -0.40 3.99
N GLN A 133 4.99 0.40 5.05
CA GLN A 133 3.87 0.30 5.98
C GLN A 133 2.57 0.83 5.36
N PHE A 134 1.48 0.10 5.58
CA PHE A 134 0.15 0.51 5.15
C PHE A 134 -0.90 0.19 6.22
N PHE A 135 -2.06 0.83 6.11
CA PHE A 135 -3.21 0.55 6.96
C PHE A 135 -4.47 0.31 6.14
N ILE A 136 -5.42 -0.41 6.73
CA ILE A 136 -6.72 -0.70 6.15
C ILE A 136 -7.78 -0.16 7.11
N LEU A 137 -8.70 0.63 6.60
CA LEU A 137 -9.74 1.28 7.40
C LEU A 137 -10.90 0.33 7.70
N VAL A 138 -11.29 0.25 8.96
CA VAL A 138 -12.48 -0.51 9.40
C VAL A 138 -13.72 0.38 9.54
N SER A 139 -13.54 1.69 9.47
CA SER A 139 -14.61 2.70 9.46
C SER A 139 -14.26 3.86 8.52
N ASN A 140 -15.18 4.81 8.37
CA ASN A 140 -14.93 6.03 7.60
C ASN A 140 -14.11 7.01 8.45
N VAL A 141 -13.01 7.53 7.89
CA VAL A 141 -12.10 8.50 8.53
C VAL A 141 -11.81 9.64 7.55
N PRO A 142 -12.80 10.52 7.27
CA PRO A 142 -12.65 11.56 6.25
C PRO A 142 -11.54 12.57 6.55
N GLU A 143 -11.05 12.65 7.79
CA GLU A 143 -9.91 13.49 8.19
C GLU A 143 -8.59 13.04 7.52
N TYR A 144 -8.54 11.82 6.97
CA TYR A 144 -7.37 11.32 6.24
C TYR A 144 -7.41 11.69 4.76
N ASP A 145 -8.56 12.14 4.24
CA ASP A 145 -8.69 12.58 2.84
C ASP A 145 -7.73 13.73 2.56
N GLY A 146 -6.94 13.58 1.51
CA GLY A 146 -5.91 14.55 1.15
C GLY A 146 -4.69 14.62 2.09
N GLN A 147 -4.62 13.79 3.14
CA GLN A 147 -3.49 13.72 4.08
C GLN A 147 -2.65 12.45 3.94
N TYR A 148 -3.24 11.39 3.40
CA TYR A 148 -2.59 10.09 3.17
C TYR A 148 -2.85 9.61 1.75
N ALA A 149 -1.94 8.79 1.23
CA ALA A 149 -2.06 8.19 -0.09
C ALA A 149 -2.95 6.93 -0.02
N ALA A 150 -4.26 7.12 -0.15
CA ALA A 150 -5.18 6.01 -0.39
C ALA A 150 -4.93 5.45 -1.79
N PHE A 151 -4.78 4.12 -1.90
CA PHE A 151 -4.38 3.52 -3.18
C PHE A 151 -5.20 2.30 -3.59
N GLY A 152 -6.29 1.98 -2.85
CA GLY A 152 -7.17 0.88 -3.22
C GLY A 152 -8.30 0.67 -2.22
N ARG A 153 -9.15 -0.31 -2.52
CA ARG A 153 -10.31 -0.67 -1.68
C ARG A 153 -10.61 -2.16 -1.71
N ALA A 154 -11.15 -2.68 -0.61
CA ALA A 154 -11.66 -4.03 -0.51
C ALA A 154 -12.76 -4.28 -1.56
N MET A 155 -12.68 -5.43 -2.26
CA MET A 155 -13.50 -5.72 -3.43
C MET A 155 -14.83 -6.39 -3.07
N ASP A 156 -14.91 -7.06 -1.92
CA ASP A 156 -16.02 -7.93 -1.60
C ASP A 156 -16.31 -7.97 -0.09
N GLN A 157 -17.48 -8.51 0.27
CA GLN A 157 -17.93 -8.59 1.65
C GLN A 157 -17.08 -9.57 2.48
N ASP A 158 -16.53 -10.61 1.86
CA ASP A 158 -15.67 -11.58 2.58
C ASP A 158 -14.38 -10.91 3.04
N SER A 159 -13.79 -10.06 2.21
CA SER A 159 -12.65 -9.21 2.57
C SER A 159 -12.98 -8.26 3.73
N LEU A 160 -14.17 -7.65 3.71
CA LEU A 160 -14.62 -6.79 4.80
C LEU A 160 -14.90 -7.55 6.10
N ASN A 161 -15.42 -8.78 6.01
CA ASN A 161 -15.64 -9.64 7.17
C ASN A 161 -14.30 -10.07 7.79
N ALA A 162 -13.32 -10.48 6.96
CA ALA A 162 -11.97 -10.81 7.42
C ALA A 162 -11.28 -9.60 8.07
N LEU A 163 -11.49 -8.39 7.53
CA LEU A 163 -10.98 -7.14 8.11
C LEU A 163 -11.60 -6.87 9.49
N ASP A 164 -12.90 -7.08 9.68
CA ASP A 164 -13.56 -6.91 10.97
C ASP A 164 -13.00 -7.88 12.03
N GLU A 165 -12.73 -9.12 11.64
CA GLU A 165 -12.09 -10.09 12.54
C GLU A 165 -10.67 -9.68 12.93
N LEU A 166 -9.87 -9.15 11.98
CA LEU A 166 -8.54 -8.59 12.28
C LEU A 166 -8.63 -7.39 13.22
N ALA A 167 -9.64 -6.55 13.05
CA ALA A 167 -9.85 -5.37 13.91
C ALA A 167 -10.42 -5.72 15.30
N GLY A 168 -11.00 -6.91 15.44
CA GLY A 168 -11.57 -7.42 16.69
C GLY A 168 -10.56 -8.08 17.65
N VAL A 169 -9.27 -8.18 17.27
CA VAL A 169 -8.27 -8.79 18.15
C VAL A 169 -8.04 -7.93 19.40
N PRO A 170 -7.81 -8.54 20.58
CA PRO A 170 -7.46 -7.80 21.78
C PRO A 170 -6.17 -7.00 21.60
N VAL A 171 -6.14 -5.77 22.12
CA VAL A 171 -4.96 -4.90 22.07
C VAL A 171 -4.63 -4.35 23.46
N ASP A 172 -3.38 -3.95 23.65
CA ASP A 172 -2.93 -3.23 24.83
C ASP A 172 -3.23 -1.71 24.73
N GLY A 173 -2.77 -0.95 25.74
CA GLY A 173 -2.96 0.51 25.79
C GLY A 173 -2.24 1.30 24.70
N SER A 174 -1.35 0.66 23.94
CA SER A 174 -0.61 1.22 22.79
C SER A 174 -1.16 0.73 21.44
N PHE A 175 -2.31 0.06 21.44
CA PHE A 175 -2.94 -0.53 20.27
C PHE A 175 -2.14 -1.68 19.62
N VAL A 176 -1.24 -2.31 20.36
CA VAL A 176 -0.49 -3.49 19.91
C VAL A 176 -1.31 -4.75 20.22
N PRO A 177 -1.54 -5.64 19.24
CA PRO A 177 -2.23 -6.90 19.48
C PRO A 177 -1.57 -7.73 20.57
N VAL A 178 -2.36 -8.24 21.53
CA VAL A 178 -1.88 -9.09 22.62
C VAL A 178 -2.16 -10.57 22.36
N GLY A 179 -1.29 -11.45 22.85
CA GLY A 179 -1.37 -12.88 22.58
C GLY A 179 -0.84 -13.25 21.20
N SER A 180 -1.58 -14.09 20.46
CA SER A 180 -1.19 -14.48 19.10
C SER A 180 -1.48 -13.35 18.13
N LYS A 181 -0.45 -12.66 17.65
CA LYS A 181 -0.60 -11.57 16.68
C LYS A 181 -1.01 -12.12 15.31
N PRO A 182 -1.96 -11.49 14.61
CA PRO A 182 -2.27 -11.85 13.24
C PRO A 182 -1.04 -11.66 12.34
N LYS A 183 -0.79 -12.62 11.43
CA LYS A 183 0.34 -12.59 10.51
C LYS A 183 -0.13 -12.71 9.07
N ILE A 184 0.53 -12.00 8.19
CA ILE A 184 0.41 -12.17 6.74
C ILE A 184 1.15 -13.47 6.36
N ALA A 185 0.47 -14.42 5.74
CA ALA A 185 1.15 -15.54 5.11
C ALA A 185 1.80 -15.09 3.79
N THR A 186 1.04 -14.41 2.93
CA THR A 186 1.54 -13.84 1.68
C THR A 186 0.72 -12.61 1.25
N ILE A 187 1.36 -11.70 0.51
CA ILE A 187 0.65 -10.74 -0.34
C ILE A 187 1.09 -10.97 -1.78
N ARG A 188 0.14 -11.15 -2.70
CA ARG A 188 0.42 -11.26 -4.14
C ARG A 188 -0.53 -10.37 -4.92
N VAL A 189 -0.02 -9.79 -5.99
CA VAL A 189 -0.77 -8.85 -6.82
C VAL A 189 -0.84 -9.39 -8.25
N GLU A 190 -2.06 -9.58 -8.75
CA GLU A 190 -2.32 -9.86 -10.16
C GLU A 190 -2.13 -8.57 -10.96
N THR A 191 -1.18 -8.57 -11.88
CA THR A 191 -0.78 -7.40 -12.67
C THR A 191 -1.23 -7.45 -14.12
N TYR A 192 -1.94 -8.50 -14.51
CA TYR A 192 -2.40 -8.73 -15.90
C TYR A 192 -1.29 -8.64 -16.95
N GLY A 193 -0.06 -8.97 -16.54
CA GLY A 193 1.13 -8.95 -17.42
C GLY A 193 1.81 -7.58 -17.53
N TYR A 194 1.35 -6.56 -16.83
CA TYR A 194 2.03 -5.26 -16.72
C TYR A 194 3.15 -5.30 -15.68
N SER A 195 4.20 -4.53 -15.93
CA SER A 195 5.32 -4.36 -15.00
C SER A 195 5.20 -3.04 -14.27
N TYR A 196 5.51 -3.04 -13.00
CA TYR A 196 5.44 -1.89 -12.11
C TYR A 196 6.83 -1.63 -11.54
N GLU A 197 7.26 -0.37 -11.56
CA GLU A 197 8.53 0.09 -10.98
C GLU A 197 8.28 1.40 -10.26
N ALA A 198 8.57 1.44 -8.96
CA ALA A 198 8.36 2.61 -8.14
C ALA A 198 9.52 3.60 -8.24
N ALA A 199 9.22 4.89 -8.31
CA ALA A 199 10.20 5.96 -8.09
C ALA A 199 10.50 6.05 -6.59
N LYS A 200 11.76 5.77 -6.21
CA LYS A 200 12.23 5.66 -4.84
C LYS A 200 13.07 6.88 -4.45
N ILE A 201 12.90 7.34 -3.21
CA ILE A 201 13.74 8.34 -2.58
C ILE A 201 14.69 7.57 -1.66
N LEU A 202 15.93 7.46 -2.06
CA LEU A 202 16.95 6.76 -1.28
C LEU A 202 17.44 7.65 -0.11
N PRO A 203 17.83 7.08 1.03
CA PRO A 203 18.52 7.85 2.06
C PRO A 203 19.81 8.44 1.48
N PRO A 204 20.28 9.59 1.99
CA PRO A 204 21.59 10.11 1.59
C PRO A 204 22.65 9.01 1.84
N GLU A 205 23.59 8.85 0.90
CA GLU A 205 24.74 7.99 1.12
C GLU A 205 25.45 8.48 2.39
N GLU A 206 25.58 7.61 3.40
CA GLU A 206 26.47 7.90 4.51
C GLU A 206 27.87 7.97 3.92
N ASP A 207 28.51 9.15 3.97
CA ASP A 207 29.90 9.31 3.59
C ASP A 207 30.70 8.24 4.34
N ALA A 208 31.26 7.29 3.59
CA ALA A 208 32.06 6.22 4.13
C ALA A 208 33.30 6.85 4.79
N ALA A 209 33.22 6.98 6.13
CA ALA A 209 34.29 7.48 6.95
C ALA A 209 35.37 6.40 7.20
#